data_60e7d897a850cdf709a9167b336bb09a
#
_entry.id   60e7d897a850cdf709a9167b336bb09a
#
_cell.length_a   1.000
_cell.length_b   1.000
_cell.length_c   1.000
_cell.angle_alpha   90.00
_cell.angle_beta   90.00
_cell.angle_gamma   90.00
#
_symmetry.space_group_name_H-M   'P 1'
#
loop_
_entity.id
_entity.type
_entity.pdbx_description
1 polymer ?
#
loop_
_entity_poly.entity_id
_entity_poly.type
_entity_poly.pdbx_seq_one_letter_code
_entity_poly.pdbx_strand_id
1 'polypeptide(L)'
;MAGETSLIGASVLGFELCGAYAHFSQMISGFYDRPALTSKVRISEALAKLPGARGTRRAKEALALVLDGSRSPMETVLAGALSFPTCLGGCAFEQPRLNYQVILDQAAAGVAGVSRCYLDLAWPAQKRALEYDGAAWHTDARADRRRREALAHMGWTVNVIDLGDISSIASLAGTVRLIQDCIPRESDEPIDLGNLKDLLNRLLKATRFGLGANAALFGVPVKKGLINVHL
;
A
#
# COMPACT_ATOMS: atom_id res chain seq x y z
N MET A 1 -16.41 -7.77 24.75
CA MET A 1 -16.99 -8.01 23.41
C MET A 1 -15.86 -7.88 22.41
N ALA A 2 -15.37 -8.98 21.86
CA ALA A 2 -14.44 -8.95 20.74
C ALA A 2 -15.22 -8.37 19.54
N GLY A 3 -14.96 -7.11 19.19
CA GLY A 3 -15.59 -6.46 18.06
C GLY A 3 -15.33 -7.27 16.79
N GLU A 4 -16.38 -7.52 16.01
CA GLU A 4 -16.24 -8.15 14.69
C GLU A 4 -15.26 -7.31 13.87
N THR A 5 -14.13 -7.91 13.50
CA THR A 5 -13.17 -7.28 12.61
C THR A 5 -13.86 -6.94 11.30
N SER A 6 -13.86 -5.67 10.88
CA SER A 6 -14.44 -5.26 9.60
C SER A 6 -13.72 -5.96 8.44
N LEU A 7 -14.37 -6.07 7.28
CA LEU A 7 -13.74 -6.65 6.08
C LEU A 7 -12.41 -5.95 5.76
N ILE A 8 -12.39 -4.61 5.82
CA ILE A 8 -11.17 -3.81 5.62
C ILE A 8 -10.12 -4.13 6.67
N GLY A 9 -10.49 -4.21 7.96
CA GLY A 9 -9.54 -4.56 9.01
C GLY A 9 -8.94 -5.95 8.85
N ALA A 10 -9.76 -6.93 8.42
CA ALA A 10 -9.29 -8.28 8.13
C ALA A 10 -8.36 -8.32 6.90
N SER A 11 -8.64 -7.52 5.87
CA SER A 11 -7.77 -7.39 4.69
C SER A 11 -6.43 -6.75 5.06
N VAL A 12 -6.43 -5.67 5.84
CA VAL A 12 -5.20 -5.01 6.32
C VAL A 12 -4.35 -5.96 7.14
N LEU A 13 -4.95 -6.75 8.05
CA LEU A 13 -4.23 -7.80 8.77
C LEU A 13 -3.62 -8.82 7.81
N GLY A 14 -4.35 -9.23 6.77
CA GLY A 14 -3.84 -10.10 5.72
C GLY A 14 -2.64 -9.52 4.99
N PHE A 15 -2.68 -8.25 4.61
CA PHE A 15 -1.53 -7.54 4.01
C PHE A 15 -0.32 -7.54 4.94
N GLU A 16 -0.50 -7.27 6.24
CA GLU A 16 0.60 -7.27 7.21
C GLU A 16 1.19 -8.66 7.39
N LEU A 17 0.36 -9.71 7.46
CA LEU A 17 0.83 -11.10 7.57
C LEU A 17 1.62 -11.55 6.32
N CYS A 18 1.16 -11.15 5.14
CA CYS A 18 1.76 -11.46 3.85
C CYS A 18 2.84 -10.43 3.42
N GLY A 19 2.99 -9.35 4.17
CA GLY A 19 3.94 -8.28 3.93
C GLY A 19 5.25 -8.43 4.69
N ALA A 20 6.23 -7.65 4.31
CA ALA A 20 7.56 -7.63 4.91
C ALA A 20 7.73 -6.48 5.92
N TYR A 21 6.69 -6.14 6.64
CA TYR A 21 6.71 -5.16 7.73
C TYR A 21 5.86 -5.62 8.91
N ALA A 22 6.04 -4.99 10.05
CA ALA A 22 5.13 -5.13 11.19
C ALA A 22 4.94 -3.79 11.89
N HIS A 23 3.73 -3.58 12.39
CA HIS A 23 3.42 -2.40 13.19
C HIS A 23 4.20 -2.37 14.48
N PHE A 24 4.74 -1.18 14.81
CA PHE A 24 5.38 -0.93 16.08
C PHE A 24 5.20 0.54 16.48
N SER A 25 4.19 0.81 17.28
CA SER A 25 3.77 2.18 17.64
C SER A 25 4.82 3.01 18.40
N GLN A 26 5.88 2.36 18.90
CA GLN A 26 6.99 3.04 19.60
C GLN A 26 8.08 3.55 18.63
N MET A 27 8.07 3.12 17.37
CA MET A 27 8.98 3.69 16.36
C MET A 27 8.38 4.96 15.75
N ILE A 28 9.25 5.91 15.38
CA ILE A 28 8.86 7.15 14.69
C ILE A 28 8.13 6.84 13.37
N SER A 29 8.58 5.82 12.64
CA SER A 29 7.94 5.31 11.42
C SER A 29 6.60 4.60 11.66
N GLY A 30 6.32 4.17 12.90
CA GLY A 30 5.16 3.37 13.27
C GLY A 30 5.24 1.90 12.83
N PHE A 31 6.32 1.46 12.18
CA PHE A 31 6.55 0.09 11.73
C PHE A 31 8.04 -0.22 11.59
N TYR A 32 8.36 -1.51 11.43
CA TYR A 32 9.71 -1.98 11.13
C TYR A 32 9.69 -3.10 10.09
N ASP A 33 10.80 -3.27 9.39
CA ASP A 33 10.98 -4.35 8.40
C ASP A 33 11.12 -5.70 9.08
N ARG A 34 10.45 -6.72 8.53
CA ARG A 34 10.60 -8.13 8.88
C ARG A 34 10.26 -9.01 7.67
N PRO A 35 10.69 -10.27 7.64
CA PRO A 35 10.20 -11.21 6.64
C PRO A 35 8.68 -11.42 6.74
N ALA A 36 8.02 -11.69 5.61
CA ALA A 36 6.61 -12.07 5.60
C ALA A 36 6.39 -13.32 6.46
N LEU A 37 5.33 -13.31 7.27
CA LEU A 37 5.00 -14.47 8.14
C LEU A 37 4.35 -15.60 7.33
N THR A 38 3.65 -15.27 6.25
CA THR A 38 2.93 -16.21 5.40
C THR A 38 2.77 -15.64 4.00
N SER A 39 1.90 -16.25 3.17
CA SER A 39 1.49 -15.74 1.87
C SER A 39 -0.01 -15.95 1.68
N LYS A 40 -0.61 -15.21 0.73
CA LYS A 40 -2.01 -15.36 0.32
C LYS A 40 -2.36 -16.82 0.02
N VAL A 41 -1.46 -17.54 -0.67
CA VAL A 41 -1.66 -18.96 -1.00
C VAL A 41 -1.74 -19.82 0.26
N ARG A 42 -0.80 -19.66 1.20
CA ARG A 42 -0.80 -20.45 2.45
C ARG A 42 -2.01 -20.17 3.31
N ILE A 43 -2.47 -18.92 3.38
CA ILE A 43 -3.71 -18.59 4.10
C ILE A 43 -4.90 -19.25 3.41
N SER A 44 -4.98 -19.22 2.08
CA SER A 44 -6.05 -19.87 1.31
C SER A 44 -6.11 -21.38 1.57
N GLU A 45 -4.96 -22.05 1.56
CA GLU A 45 -4.84 -23.49 1.89
C GLU A 45 -5.29 -23.81 3.32
N ALA A 46 -4.93 -22.95 4.29
CA ALA A 46 -5.37 -23.10 5.67
C ALA A 46 -6.90 -22.93 5.80
N LEU A 47 -7.49 -21.93 5.13
CA LEU A 47 -8.93 -21.70 5.13
C LEU A 47 -9.71 -22.82 4.42
N ALA A 48 -9.11 -23.49 3.44
CA ALA A 48 -9.72 -24.64 2.77
C ALA A 48 -9.87 -25.85 3.72
N LYS A 49 -9.01 -25.97 4.72
CA LYS A 49 -9.04 -27.04 5.75
C LYS A 49 -10.05 -26.76 6.87
N LEU A 50 -10.71 -25.60 6.87
CA LEU A 50 -11.64 -25.15 7.92
C LEU A 50 -13.06 -24.90 7.34
N PRO A 51 -13.68 -25.89 6.65
CA PRO A 51 -15.00 -25.69 6.07
C PRO A 51 -16.03 -25.49 7.19
N GLY A 52 -16.87 -24.45 7.06
CA GLY A 52 -17.94 -24.19 8.01
C GLY A 52 -17.51 -23.55 9.34
N ALA A 53 -16.22 -23.37 9.61
CA ALA A 53 -15.77 -22.70 10.82
C ALA A 53 -16.23 -21.22 10.84
N ARG A 54 -16.58 -20.74 12.03
CA ARG A 54 -17.01 -19.33 12.20
C ARG A 54 -15.96 -18.37 11.66
N GLY A 55 -16.37 -17.45 10.81
CA GLY A 55 -15.51 -16.42 10.23
C GLY A 55 -14.79 -16.82 8.93
N THR A 56 -14.78 -18.10 8.53
CA THR A 56 -14.09 -18.56 7.32
C THR A 56 -14.56 -17.85 6.06
N ARG A 57 -15.88 -17.61 5.90
CA ARG A 57 -16.43 -16.86 4.75
C ARG A 57 -15.84 -15.46 4.68
N ARG A 58 -15.87 -14.70 5.79
CA ARG A 58 -15.32 -13.34 5.86
C ARG A 58 -13.80 -13.33 5.64
N ALA A 59 -13.08 -14.32 6.16
CA ALA A 59 -11.65 -14.44 5.94
C ALA A 59 -11.32 -14.68 4.46
N LYS A 60 -12.09 -15.47 3.74
CA LYS A 60 -11.95 -15.65 2.28
C LYS A 60 -12.26 -14.39 1.50
N GLU A 61 -13.32 -13.67 1.87
CA GLU A 61 -13.66 -12.36 1.26
C GLU A 61 -12.52 -11.35 1.48
N ALA A 62 -11.98 -11.27 2.70
CA ALA A 62 -10.85 -10.41 3.00
C ALA A 62 -9.58 -10.82 2.23
N LEU A 63 -9.30 -12.13 2.16
CA LEU A 63 -8.13 -12.64 1.47
C LEU A 63 -8.16 -12.36 -0.05
N ALA A 64 -9.34 -12.28 -0.66
CA ALA A 64 -9.48 -11.88 -2.06
C ALA A 64 -8.88 -10.49 -2.33
N LEU A 65 -8.95 -9.59 -1.34
CA LEU A 65 -8.45 -8.22 -1.40
C LEU A 65 -6.97 -8.09 -1.06
N VAL A 66 -6.34 -9.13 -0.47
CA VAL A 66 -4.95 -9.09 -0.01
C VAL A 66 -3.99 -9.30 -1.18
N LEU A 67 -2.88 -8.56 -1.15
CA LEU A 67 -1.71 -8.77 -2.01
C LEU A 67 -0.50 -9.13 -1.14
N ASP A 68 0.36 -9.99 -1.66
CA ASP A 68 1.63 -10.33 -1.02
C ASP A 68 2.68 -9.22 -1.24
N GLY A 69 3.61 -9.06 -0.34
CA GLY A 69 4.84 -8.32 -0.57
C GLY A 69 4.84 -6.84 -0.19
N SER A 70 3.79 -6.32 0.44
CA SER A 70 3.82 -4.95 0.99
C SER A 70 4.95 -4.80 2.01
N ARG A 71 5.69 -3.69 1.96
CA ARG A 71 6.80 -3.40 2.87
C ARG A 71 6.52 -2.22 3.80
N SER A 72 5.39 -1.56 3.62
CA SER A 72 4.99 -0.46 4.49
C SER A 72 3.47 -0.39 4.66
N PRO A 73 2.99 0.24 5.75
CA PRO A 73 1.57 0.53 5.92
C PRO A 73 1.00 1.36 4.76
N MET A 74 1.78 2.30 4.20
CA MET A 74 1.31 3.17 3.12
C MET A 74 1.16 2.45 1.79
N GLU A 75 2.06 1.51 1.47
CA GLU A 75 1.86 0.63 0.31
C GLU A 75 0.56 -0.17 0.43
N THR A 76 0.26 -0.70 1.63
CA THR A 76 -1.02 -1.38 1.91
C THR A 76 -2.22 -0.46 1.71
N VAL A 77 -2.15 0.78 2.22
CA VAL A 77 -3.21 1.79 2.07
C VAL A 77 -3.45 2.13 0.60
N LEU A 78 -2.38 2.40 -0.15
CA LEU A 78 -2.46 2.75 -1.57
C LEU A 78 -2.96 1.57 -2.42
N ALA A 79 -2.43 0.37 -2.18
CA ALA A 79 -2.89 -0.83 -2.86
C ALA A 79 -4.40 -1.05 -2.64
N GLY A 80 -4.87 -0.92 -1.40
CA GLY A 80 -6.29 -1.05 -1.08
C GLY A 80 -7.13 0.06 -1.71
N ALA A 81 -6.72 1.32 -1.62
CA ALA A 81 -7.45 2.44 -2.19
C ALA A 81 -7.63 2.30 -3.71
N LEU A 82 -6.58 1.87 -4.41
CA LEU A 82 -6.58 1.78 -5.87
C LEU A 82 -7.24 0.49 -6.39
N SER A 83 -7.08 -0.65 -5.71
CA SER A 83 -7.54 -1.94 -6.24
C SER A 83 -8.80 -2.52 -5.57
N PHE A 84 -9.25 -1.99 -4.42
CA PHE A 84 -10.50 -2.49 -3.85
C PHE A 84 -11.70 -2.13 -4.74
N PRO A 85 -12.75 -2.99 -4.73
CA PRO A 85 -13.97 -2.74 -5.49
C PRO A 85 -14.65 -1.41 -5.13
N THR A 86 -15.39 -0.83 -6.09
CA THR A 86 -16.15 0.41 -5.91
C THR A 86 -17.16 0.33 -4.78
N CYS A 87 -17.78 -0.83 -4.54
CA CYS A 87 -18.70 -1.04 -3.41
C CYS A 87 -18.05 -0.92 -2.03
N LEU A 88 -16.72 -1.00 -1.94
CA LEU A 88 -15.94 -0.70 -0.73
C LEU A 88 -15.41 0.73 -0.70
N GLY A 89 -15.59 1.48 -1.78
CA GLY A 89 -15.08 2.83 -1.99
C GLY A 89 -13.74 2.89 -2.72
N GLY A 90 -13.23 1.77 -3.24
CA GLY A 90 -11.98 1.72 -4.00
C GLY A 90 -12.15 2.14 -5.46
N CYS A 91 -11.03 2.25 -6.17
CA CYS A 91 -11.02 2.62 -7.59
C CYS A 91 -11.25 1.43 -8.52
N ALA A 92 -11.18 0.19 -8.03
CA ALA A 92 -11.25 -1.05 -8.80
C ALA A 92 -10.26 -1.13 -9.98
N PHE A 93 -9.07 -0.55 -9.85
CA PHE A 93 -8.00 -0.77 -10.81
C PHE A 93 -7.47 -2.21 -10.71
N GLU A 94 -6.91 -2.72 -11.81
CA GLU A 94 -6.14 -3.96 -11.81
C GLU A 94 -5.17 -3.98 -10.62
N GLN A 95 -5.10 -5.12 -9.92
CA GLN A 95 -4.26 -5.26 -8.73
C GLN A 95 -2.78 -5.05 -9.08
N PRO A 96 -2.07 -4.13 -8.41
CA PRO A 96 -0.63 -3.96 -8.61
C PRO A 96 0.16 -5.15 -8.04
N ARG A 97 1.37 -5.34 -8.53
CA ARG A 97 2.38 -6.15 -7.84
C ARG A 97 3.13 -5.25 -6.87
N LEU A 98 3.18 -5.66 -5.60
CA LEU A 98 3.86 -4.91 -4.56
C LEU A 98 5.34 -5.29 -4.49
N ASN A 99 6.19 -4.31 -4.23
CA ASN A 99 7.65 -4.45 -4.21
C ASN A 99 8.20 -5.22 -5.42
N TYR A 100 7.70 -4.85 -6.58
CA TYR A 100 8.04 -5.54 -7.83
C TYR A 100 9.50 -5.31 -8.21
N GLN A 101 10.25 -6.40 -8.32
CA GLN A 101 11.64 -6.36 -8.75
C GLN A 101 11.74 -6.17 -10.26
N VAL A 102 12.39 -5.10 -10.68
CA VAL A 102 12.82 -4.87 -12.07
C VAL A 102 14.30 -5.22 -12.17
N ILE A 103 14.64 -6.19 -13.00
CA ILE A 103 16.03 -6.49 -13.37
C ILE A 103 16.42 -5.52 -14.48
N LEU A 104 17.47 -4.74 -14.25
CA LEU A 104 17.96 -3.75 -15.20
C LEU A 104 18.85 -4.42 -16.25
N ASP A 105 18.71 -4.01 -17.51
CA ASP A 105 19.67 -4.38 -18.54
C ASP A 105 21.04 -3.72 -18.30
N GLN A 106 22.04 -4.10 -19.09
CA GLN A 106 23.41 -3.63 -18.90
C GLN A 106 23.53 -2.09 -18.95
N ALA A 107 22.81 -1.44 -19.86
CA ALA A 107 22.85 0.02 -20.04
C ALA A 107 22.18 0.72 -18.83
N ALA A 108 20.97 0.29 -18.44
CA ALA A 108 20.26 0.83 -17.30
C ALA A 108 21.01 0.57 -15.98
N ALA A 109 21.61 -0.62 -15.82
CA ALA A 109 22.43 -0.95 -14.66
C ALA A 109 23.67 -0.04 -14.56
N GLY A 110 24.29 0.31 -15.68
CA GLY A 110 25.40 1.27 -15.74
C GLY A 110 24.99 2.67 -15.28
N VAL A 111 23.78 3.13 -15.62
CA VAL A 111 23.23 4.42 -15.20
C VAL A 111 22.88 4.39 -13.70
N ALA A 112 22.17 3.35 -13.26
CA ALA A 112 21.68 3.24 -11.87
C ALA A 112 22.80 2.92 -10.87
N GLY A 113 23.87 2.26 -11.30
CA GLY A 113 24.91 1.69 -10.43
C GLY A 113 24.48 0.45 -9.66
N VAL A 114 23.34 -0.14 -10.02
CA VAL A 114 22.77 -1.36 -9.43
C VAL A 114 22.16 -2.25 -10.52
N SER A 115 22.08 -3.56 -10.29
CA SER A 115 21.52 -4.51 -11.26
C SER A 115 20.00 -4.67 -11.18
N ARG A 116 19.36 -4.14 -10.17
CA ARG A 116 17.92 -4.27 -9.93
C ARG A 116 17.35 -3.11 -9.17
N CYS A 117 16.08 -2.81 -9.42
CA CYS A 117 15.27 -1.84 -8.66
C CYS A 117 14.01 -2.53 -8.13
N TYR A 118 13.41 -1.94 -7.11
CA TYR A 118 12.12 -2.36 -6.57
C TYR A 118 11.13 -1.21 -6.69
N LEU A 119 9.90 -1.53 -7.10
CA LEU A 119 8.82 -0.57 -7.28
C LEU A 119 7.71 -0.90 -6.28
N ASP A 120 7.22 0.09 -5.52
CA ASP A 120 6.27 -0.13 -4.43
C ASP A 120 4.97 -0.74 -4.96
N LEU A 121 4.30 -0.08 -5.89
CA LEU A 121 3.13 -0.56 -6.59
C LEU A 121 3.43 -0.56 -8.09
N ALA A 122 3.46 -1.72 -8.72
CA ALA A 122 3.80 -1.85 -10.14
C ALA A 122 2.71 -2.56 -10.94
N TRP A 123 2.49 -2.08 -12.16
CA TRP A 123 1.71 -2.75 -13.22
C TRP A 123 2.67 -3.08 -14.38
N PRO A 124 3.28 -4.29 -14.35
CA PRO A 124 4.36 -4.62 -15.28
C PRO A 124 3.93 -4.67 -16.75
N ALA A 125 2.70 -5.07 -17.02
CA ALA A 125 2.17 -5.12 -18.39
C ALA A 125 2.10 -3.72 -19.02
N GLN A 126 1.78 -2.71 -18.24
CA GLN A 126 1.69 -1.31 -18.65
C GLN A 126 3.01 -0.55 -18.43
N LYS A 127 3.99 -1.16 -17.76
CA LYS A 127 5.23 -0.53 -17.29
C LYS A 127 4.96 0.76 -16.52
N ARG A 128 4.00 0.73 -15.61
CA ARG A 128 3.61 1.83 -14.73
C ARG A 128 3.90 1.47 -13.29
N ALA A 129 4.29 2.47 -12.51
CA ALA A 129 4.46 2.31 -11.07
C ALA A 129 4.07 3.57 -10.31
N LEU A 130 3.61 3.37 -9.07
CA LEU A 130 3.49 4.39 -8.04
C LEU A 130 4.46 4.05 -6.92
N GLU A 131 5.18 5.05 -6.43
CA GLU A 131 6.05 4.97 -5.26
C GLU A 131 5.56 5.96 -4.21
N TYR A 132 5.59 5.54 -2.96
CA TYR A 132 5.23 6.41 -1.85
C TYR A 132 6.48 7.05 -1.25
N ASP A 133 6.56 8.38 -1.35
CA ASP A 133 7.60 9.16 -0.69
C ASP A 133 7.22 9.45 0.76
N GLY A 134 7.74 8.66 1.68
CA GLY A 134 7.74 9.00 3.10
C GLY A 134 8.94 9.92 3.39
N ALA A 135 8.72 11.21 3.52
CA ALA A 135 9.71 12.29 3.66
C ALA A 135 10.93 12.04 4.60
N ALA A 136 10.96 10.92 5.32
CA ALA A 136 12.04 10.56 6.24
C ALA A 136 13.19 9.73 5.61
N TRP A 137 13.09 9.29 4.34
CA TRP A 137 13.93 8.22 3.79
C TRP A 137 14.84 8.63 2.64
N HIS A 138 14.71 9.86 2.09
CA HIS A 138 15.52 10.31 0.96
C HIS A 138 16.85 10.91 1.42
N THR A 139 17.91 10.10 1.38
CA THR A 139 19.26 10.51 1.75
C THR A 139 20.15 10.86 0.54
N ASP A 140 19.81 10.40 -0.68
CA ASP A 140 20.61 10.63 -1.90
C ASP A 140 19.76 10.91 -3.15
N ALA A 141 19.46 12.18 -3.37
CA ALA A 141 18.71 12.65 -4.55
C ALA A 141 19.41 12.30 -5.90
N ARG A 142 20.75 12.10 -5.92
CA ARG A 142 21.46 11.71 -7.15
C ARG A 142 21.24 10.23 -7.47
N ALA A 143 21.24 9.37 -6.46
CA ALA A 143 20.95 7.95 -6.64
C ALA A 143 19.49 7.76 -7.09
N ASP A 144 18.52 8.46 -6.49
CA ASP A 144 17.13 8.43 -6.88
C ASP A 144 16.91 8.88 -8.33
N ARG A 145 17.60 9.95 -8.74
CA ARG A 145 17.53 10.41 -10.12
C ARG A 145 18.08 9.36 -11.09
N ARG A 146 19.27 8.80 -10.85
CA ARG A 146 19.86 7.76 -11.71
C ARG A 146 18.96 6.52 -11.78
N ARG A 147 18.36 6.12 -10.67
CA ARG A 147 17.41 5.02 -10.62
C ARG A 147 16.19 5.28 -11.51
N ARG A 148 15.61 6.47 -11.45
CA ARG A 148 14.47 6.87 -12.31
C ARG A 148 14.86 6.95 -13.78
N GLU A 149 16.04 7.49 -14.12
CA GLU A 149 16.57 7.51 -15.49
C GLU A 149 16.73 6.09 -16.04
N ALA A 150 17.28 5.16 -15.26
CA ALA A 150 17.44 3.76 -15.66
C ALA A 150 16.08 3.06 -15.88
N LEU A 151 15.11 3.29 -15.01
CA LEU A 151 13.75 2.76 -15.15
C LEU A 151 13.06 3.33 -16.40
N ALA A 152 13.19 4.64 -16.65
CA ALA A 152 12.67 5.29 -17.84
C ALA A 152 13.31 4.73 -19.14
N HIS A 153 14.63 4.44 -19.15
CA HIS A 153 15.30 3.78 -20.25
C HIS A 153 14.68 2.41 -20.56
N MET A 154 14.24 1.68 -19.55
CA MET A 154 13.54 0.41 -19.70
C MET A 154 12.04 0.56 -20.01
N GLY A 155 11.57 1.78 -20.25
CA GLY A 155 10.19 2.11 -20.61
C GLY A 155 9.22 2.19 -19.42
N TRP A 156 9.71 2.21 -18.19
CA TRP A 156 8.87 2.41 -17.01
C TRP A 156 8.55 3.89 -16.81
N THR A 157 7.29 4.17 -16.49
CA THR A 157 6.88 5.46 -15.92
C THR A 157 6.62 5.27 -14.43
N VAL A 158 7.41 5.94 -13.61
CA VAL A 158 7.30 5.90 -12.15
C VAL A 158 6.78 7.26 -11.68
N ASN A 159 5.61 7.26 -11.05
CA ASN A 159 5.05 8.43 -10.39
C ASN A 159 5.32 8.32 -8.89
N VAL A 160 5.81 9.39 -8.30
CA VAL A 160 6.04 9.47 -6.86
C VAL A 160 4.90 10.28 -6.26
N ILE A 161 4.32 9.77 -5.18
CA ILE A 161 3.24 10.43 -4.43
C ILE A 161 3.60 10.48 -2.96
N ASP A 162 3.17 11.51 -2.30
CA ASP A 162 3.35 11.71 -0.86
C ASP A 162 2.01 11.77 -0.11
N LEU A 163 2.08 12.10 1.17
CA LEU A 163 0.91 12.23 2.02
C LEU A 163 -0.01 13.39 1.57
N GLY A 164 0.55 14.46 1.00
CA GLY A 164 -0.19 15.60 0.49
C GLY A 164 -1.09 15.20 -0.69
N ASP A 165 -0.59 14.31 -1.55
CA ASP A 165 -1.29 13.82 -2.74
C ASP A 165 -2.56 13.00 -2.42
N ILE A 166 -2.71 12.52 -1.20
CA ILE A 166 -3.88 11.76 -0.73
C ILE A 166 -4.65 12.47 0.39
N SER A 167 -4.23 13.68 0.80
CA SER A 167 -4.80 14.38 1.96
C SER A 167 -6.17 14.99 1.69
N SER A 168 -6.44 15.43 0.48
CA SER A 168 -7.70 16.06 0.06
C SER A 168 -8.35 15.36 -1.13
N ILE A 169 -9.63 15.62 -1.38
CA ILE A 169 -10.34 15.11 -2.56
C ILE A 169 -9.70 15.63 -3.86
N ALA A 170 -9.25 16.88 -3.88
CA ALA A 170 -8.60 17.47 -5.05
C ALA A 170 -7.25 16.78 -5.36
N SER A 171 -6.43 16.53 -4.33
CA SER A 171 -5.16 15.81 -4.48
C SER A 171 -5.38 14.36 -4.93
N LEU A 172 -6.37 13.66 -4.34
CA LEU A 172 -6.76 12.31 -4.75
C LEU A 172 -7.17 12.24 -6.22
N ALA A 173 -7.93 13.22 -6.71
CA ALA A 173 -8.28 13.30 -8.13
C ALA A 173 -7.01 13.40 -9.01
N GLY A 174 -5.98 14.10 -8.54
CA GLY A 174 -4.68 14.17 -9.19
C GLY A 174 -4.01 12.79 -9.24
N THR A 175 -3.90 12.12 -8.09
CA THR A 175 -3.31 10.78 -7.98
C THR A 175 -4.01 9.74 -8.86
N VAL A 176 -5.35 9.73 -8.86
CA VAL A 176 -6.13 8.82 -9.73
C VAL A 176 -5.82 9.06 -11.20
N ARG A 177 -5.74 10.33 -11.63
CA ARG A 177 -5.42 10.70 -13.02
C ARG A 177 -4.05 10.20 -13.50
N LEU A 178 -3.07 10.01 -12.63
CA LEU A 178 -1.75 9.49 -13.01
C LEU A 178 -1.82 8.08 -13.63
N ILE A 179 -2.84 7.31 -13.30
CA ILE A 179 -2.94 5.91 -13.67
C ILE A 179 -4.22 5.54 -14.44
N GLN A 180 -5.30 6.32 -14.33
CA GLN A 180 -6.63 5.94 -14.85
C GLN A 180 -6.66 5.68 -16.35
N ASP A 181 -5.82 6.37 -17.13
CA ASP A 181 -5.77 6.23 -18.60
C ASP A 181 -4.89 5.07 -19.05
N CYS A 182 -4.16 4.43 -18.11
CA CYS A 182 -3.14 3.44 -18.42
C CYS A 182 -3.41 2.10 -17.76
N ILE A 183 -4.09 2.08 -16.62
CA ILE A 183 -4.34 0.86 -15.84
C ILE A 183 -5.79 0.43 -16.02
N PRO A 184 -6.05 -0.81 -16.45
CA PRO A 184 -7.40 -1.35 -16.56
C PRO A 184 -8.15 -1.28 -15.23
N ARG A 185 -9.46 -1.12 -15.31
CA ARG A 185 -10.38 -1.18 -14.17
C ARG A 185 -11.30 -2.39 -14.30
N GLU A 186 -11.62 -3.00 -13.16
CA GLU A 186 -12.59 -4.09 -13.07
C GLU A 186 -14.06 -3.60 -12.98
N SER A 187 -14.26 -2.26 -13.05
CA SER A 187 -15.58 -1.65 -12.95
C SER A 187 -15.71 -0.46 -13.91
N ASP A 188 -16.82 -0.37 -14.60
CA ASP A 188 -17.18 0.77 -15.45
C ASP A 188 -17.82 1.91 -14.65
N GLU A 189 -18.13 1.70 -13.36
CA GLU A 189 -18.68 2.75 -12.51
C GLU A 189 -17.67 3.89 -12.32
N PRO A 190 -18.13 5.15 -12.34
CA PRO A 190 -17.24 6.28 -12.08
C PRO A 190 -16.62 6.19 -10.68
N ILE A 191 -15.36 6.66 -10.56
CA ILE A 191 -14.69 6.72 -9.26
C ILE A 191 -15.32 7.83 -8.43
N ASP A 192 -15.95 7.46 -7.32
CA ASP A 192 -16.44 8.40 -6.32
C ASP A 192 -15.30 8.79 -5.37
N LEU A 193 -14.80 10.00 -5.54
CA LEU A 193 -13.67 10.51 -4.73
C LEU A 193 -14.02 10.70 -3.24
N GLY A 194 -15.30 10.89 -2.91
CA GLY A 194 -15.78 10.95 -1.52
C GLY A 194 -15.67 9.58 -0.86
N ASN A 195 -16.21 8.56 -1.51
CA ASN A 195 -16.10 7.17 -1.05
C ASN A 195 -14.64 6.70 -0.99
N LEU A 196 -13.81 7.10 -1.96
CA LEU A 196 -12.38 6.81 -1.97
C LEU A 196 -11.68 7.44 -0.76
N LYS A 197 -12.00 8.69 -0.43
CA LYS A 197 -11.45 9.37 0.75
C LYS A 197 -11.87 8.68 2.04
N ASP A 198 -13.11 8.24 2.14
CA ASP A 198 -13.61 7.49 3.30
C ASP A 198 -12.93 6.12 3.41
N LEU A 199 -12.71 5.43 2.29
CA LEU A 199 -11.95 4.18 2.30
C LEU A 199 -10.50 4.41 2.76
N LEU A 200 -9.82 5.43 2.25
CA LEU A 200 -8.47 5.80 2.69
C LEU A 200 -8.40 6.04 4.20
N ASN A 201 -9.35 6.79 4.75
CA ASN A 201 -9.41 7.03 6.19
C ASN A 201 -9.59 5.73 6.99
N ARG A 202 -10.41 4.79 6.49
CA ARG A 202 -10.60 3.46 7.12
C ARG A 202 -9.35 2.60 7.03
N LEU A 203 -8.65 2.61 5.88
CA LEU A 203 -7.39 1.90 5.68
C LEU A 203 -6.29 2.46 6.59
N LEU A 204 -6.09 3.77 6.62
CA LEU A 204 -5.14 4.45 7.50
C LEU A 204 -5.39 4.13 8.97
N LYS A 205 -6.65 4.12 9.40
CA LYS A 205 -7.02 3.71 10.76
C LYS A 205 -6.73 2.23 11.02
N ALA A 206 -7.00 1.37 10.06
CA ALA A 206 -6.79 -0.08 10.19
C ALA A 206 -5.31 -0.44 10.19
N THR A 207 -4.49 0.22 9.37
CA THR A 207 -3.03 0.09 9.39
C THR A 207 -2.40 0.74 10.60
N ARG A 208 -3.18 1.40 11.48
CA ARG A 208 -2.67 2.19 12.62
C ARG A 208 -1.63 3.25 12.21
N PHE A 209 -1.49 3.49 10.92
CA PHE A 209 -0.68 4.58 10.40
C PHE A 209 -1.36 5.90 10.79
N GLY A 210 -0.64 6.77 11.45
CA GLY A 210 -1.23 8.02 11.95
C GLY A 210 -1.59 8.01 13.45
N LEU A 211 -1.40 6.90 14.18
CA LEU A 211 -1.43 6.93 15.65
C LEU A 211 -0.14 7.53 16.23
N GLY A 212 0.87 7.82 15.37
CA GLY A 212 2.08 8.59 15.68
C GLY A 212 1.96 10.06 15.30
N ALA A 213 3.10 10.72 15.02
CA ALA A 213 3.22 12.17 14.76
C ALA A 213 2.36 12.73 13.60
N ASN A 214 1.87 11.88 12.69
CA ASN A 214 1.08 12.27 11.52
C ASN A 214 -0.45 12.22 11.73
N ALA A 215 -0.92 11.78 12.90
CA ALA A 215 -2.36 11.64 13.18
C ALA A 215 -3.13 12.98 13.06
N ALA A 216 -2.46 14.10 13.32
CA ALA A 216 -3.05 15.44 13.23
C ALA A 216 -3.43 15.85 11.79
N LEU A 217 -2.75 15.33 10.77
CA LEU A 217 -2.99 15.67 9.37
C LEU A 217 -4.29 15.06 8.81
N PHE A 218 -4.81 14.01 9.44
CA PHE A 218 -6.03 13.30 9.02
C PHE A 218 -7.24 13.53 9.90
N GLY A 219 -7.18 14.51 10.84
CA GLY A 219 -8.30 14.80 11.76
C GLY A 219 -8.57 13.66 12.75
N VAL A 220 -7.65 12.73 12.93
CA VAL A 220 -7.77 11.69 13.95
C VAL A 220 -7.41 12.32 15.30
N PRO A 221 -8.33 12.34 16.29
CA PRO A 221 -8.05 12.96 17.59
C PRO A 221 -6.88 12.22 18.26
N VAL A 222 -5.76 12.93 18.43
CA VAL A 222 -4.63 12.43 19.23
C VAL A 222 -5.04 12.44 20.68
N LYS A 223 -5.30 11.29 21.29
CA LYS A 223 -5.40 11.22 22.76
C LYS A 223 -4.03 11.60 23.33
N LYS A 224 -3.94 12.80 23.87
CA LYS A 224 -2.83 13.19 24.76
C LYS A 224 -2.87 12.28 26.00
N GLY A 225 -1.97 11.35 26.07
CA GLY A 225 -1.83 10.48 27.23
C GLY A 225 -0.79 9.40 27.01
N LEU A 226 0.28 9.47 27.81
CA LEU A 226 1.34 8.49 28.03
C LEU A 226 2.49 8.48 27.01
N ILE A 227 3.34 9.49 27.09
CA ILE A 227 4.77 9.30 26.91
C ILE A 227 5.39 9.59 28.28
N ASN A 228 5.50 8.58 29.12
CA ASN A 228 6.52 8.55 30.17
C ASN A 228 7.63 7.63 29.68
N VAL A 229 8.64 8.22 29.08
CA VAL A 229 9.94 7.59 28.88
C VAL A 229 10.69 7.77 30.21
N HIS A 230 10.82 6.72 30.99
CA HIS A 230 11.93 6.62 31.94
C HIS A 230 13.04 5.82 31.25
N LEU A 231 14.21 6.48 31.22
CA LEU A 231 15.51 5.96 30.84
C LEU A 231 15.88 4.68 31.61
#